data_6a7fb78b72e0ea2f838d15eeea9f03fe
#
_entry.id   6a7fb78b72e0ea2f838d15eeea9f03fe
#
_cell.length_a   1.000
_cell.length_b   1.000
_cell.length_c   1.000
_cell.angle_alpha   90.00
_cell.angle_beta   90.00
_cell.angle_gamma   90.00
#
_symmetry.space_group_name_H-M   'P 1'
#
loop_
_entity.id
_entity.type
_entity.pdbx_description
1 polymer ?
#
loop_
_entity_poly.entity_id
_entity_poly.type
_entity_poly.pdbx_seq_one_letter_code
_entity_poly.pdbx_strand_id
1 'polypeptide(L)'
;MRKRIAAGLLAFALAFTAMDFGGLVSIQANAAGLVQVTEENQSNFHLNGDYAGYYAIADKEDLQAFAAKVNAGENAVNAVLTADIDMTGEDWTPIGDTNDGYTGTFDGNGHKISKLVCERTGDKQVSGLFAQLKENSVVKNLGMEDGVFTSSTSTAGAVAAKSNLGKVINCWNSGKVTAHDYAGGIVGSSQGWIESCKNSGAIKATWGYGRSGGIAGEQVCGSNSSQQYVRTYIKYCYNTGTADAYYAGGIVGYQGYRNNEACDIISCWSDAAMTGSITGGIAGSLARGDTIQNCVFNTDRFKGGVYNKNQNGSVKDSEGMTSAEFASGKAAWVLNGKDNSLVSQAKWFQNLEENPDAYPVMDGTHG
;
A
#
# COMPACT_ATOMS: atom_id res chain seq x y z
N MET A 1 53.51 -2.95 24.00
CA MET A 1 52.41 -3.40 24.88
C MET A 1 51.28 -2.43 24.77
N ARG A 2 50.22 -2.78 24.02
CA ARG A 2 48.99 -1.98 23.91
C ARG A 2 47.88 -2.75 24.65
N LYS A 3 47.39 -2.18 25.75
CA LYS A 3 46.29 -2.73 26.53
C LYS A 3 44.98 -2.44 25.80
N ARG A 4 44.20 -3.49 25.48
CA ARG A 4 42.82 -3.40 25.03
C ARG A 4 41.95 -3.19 26.27
N ILE A 5 41.13 -2.12 26.28
CA ILE A 5 40.08 -1.90 27.26
C ILE A 5 38.81 -2.47 26.66
N ALA A 6 38.26 -3.50 27.30
CA ALA A 6 36.94 -4.02 27.00
C ALA A 6 35.91 -3.15 27.72
N ALA A 7 34.99 -2.53 27.00
CA ALA A 7 33.84 -1.85 27.58
C ALA A 7 32.75 -2.89 27.86
N GLY A 8 32.54 -3.20 29.14
CA GLY A 8 31.40 -4.01 29.57
C GLY A 8 30.14 -3.15 29.65
N LEU A 9 29.11 -3.51 28.96
CA LEU A 9 27.74 -2.98 29.18
C LEU A 9 27.22 -3.54 30.51
N LEU A 10 27.02 -2.65 31.48
CA LEU A 10 26.36 -2.95 32.75
C LEU A 10 24.84 -2.67 32.54
N ALA A 11 24.05 -3.74 32.44
CA ALA A 11 22.60 -3.64 32.48
C ALA A 11 22.15 -3.42 33.93
N PHE A 12 21.59 -2.26 34.24
CA PHE A 12 20.91 -2.01 35.50
C PHE A 12 19.46 -2.48 35.38
N ALA A 13 19.16 -3.61 36.03
CA ALA A 13 17.79 -4.03 36.28
C ALA A 13 17.27 -3.28 37.52
N LEU A 14 16.34 -2.35 37.33
CA LEU A 14 15.55 -1.78 38.44
C LEU A 14 14.29 -2.62 38.61
N ALA A 15 14.25 -3.44 39.64
CA ALA A 15 13.04 -4.11 40.09
C ALA A 15 12.19 -3.12 40.89
N PHE A 16 11.03 -2.73 40.39
CA PHE A 16 10.00 -2.09 41.20
C PHE A 16 8.96 -3.12 41.60
N THR A 17 8.77 -3.29 42.91
CA THR A 17 7.67 -4.10 43.46
C THR A 17 6.35 -3.35 43.26
N ALA A 18 5.41 -3.99 42.57
CA ALA A 18 4.03 -3.49 42.37
C ALA A 18 3.25 -3.60 43.69
N MET A 19 2.69 -2.49 44.16
CA MET A 19 1.54 -2.51 45.06
C MET A 19 0.25 -2.57 44.27
N ASP A 20 -0.57 -3.55 44.58
CA ASP A 20 -1.85 -3.85 43.97
C ASP A 20 -2.87 -2.75 44.28
N PHE A 21 -3.26 -1.95 43.31
CA PHE A 21 -4.45 -1.10 43.35
C PHE A 21 -5.33 -1.39 42.13
N GLY A 22 -6.46 -1.98 42.44
CA GLY A 22 -7.61 -2.30 41.60
C GLY A 22 -7.64 -1.81 40.15
N GLY A 23 -7.49 -2.69 39.18
CA GLY A 23 -8.23 -2.64 37.91
C GLY A 23 -7.71 -1.77 36.78
N LEU A 24 -6.48 -1.28 36.81
CA LEU A 24 -5.80 -0.69 35.65
C LEU A 24 -4.45 -1.38 35.48
N VAL A 25 -4.41 -2.42 34.67
CA VAL A 25 -3.14 -2.95 34.18
C VAL A 25 -2.57 -1.93 33.22
N SER A 26 -1.74 -1.00 33.74
CA SER A 26 -0.86 -0.22 32.88
C SER A 26 0.11 -1.21 32.26
N ILE A 27 0.01 -1.40 30.94
CA ILE A 27 1.06 -2.10 30.19
C ILE A 27 2.32 -1.24 30.36
N GLN A 28 3.21 -1.62 31.29
CA GLN A 28 4.52 -1.03 31.37
C GLN A 28 5.24 -1.37 30.06
N ALA A 29 5.62 -0.35 29.30
CA ALA A 29 6.59 -0.48 28.23
C ALA A 29 7.87 -1.07 28.84
N ASN A 30 8.03 -2.37 28.73
CA ASN A 30 9.26 -3.03 29.11
C ASN A 30 10.31 -2.74 28.04
N ALA A 31 11.47 -2.24 28.46
CA ALA A 31 12.68 -2.11 27.64
C ALA A 31 13.23 -3.49 27.19
N ALA A 32 12.41 -4.49 27.04
CA ALA A 32 12.76 -5.87 26.73
C ALA A 32 11.86 -6.41 25.61
N GLY A 33 12.14 -6.00 24.36
CA GLY A 33 11.75 -6.75 23.17
C GLY A 33 10.24 -6.75 22.84
N LEU A 34 9.96 -6.93 21.56
CA LEU A 34 8.61 -7.11 20.99
C LEU A 34 7.80 -8.17 21.76
N VAL A 35 6.57 -7.82 22.11
CA VAL A 35 5.66 -8.76 22.78
C VAL A 35 4.96 -9.62 21.72
N GLN A 36 5.05 -10.93 21.87
CA GLN A 36 4.29 -11.84 21.06
C GLN A 36 2.88 -12.06 21.65
N VAL A 37 1.87 -11.93 20.82
CA VAL A 37 0.48 -12.19 21.20
C VAL A 37 0.31 -13.72 21.43
N THR A 38 -0.33 -14.07 22.54
CA THR A 38 -0.71 -15.43 22.90
C THR A 38 -2.22 -15.50 23.15
N GLU A 39 -2.79 -16.68 23.21
CA GLU A 39 -4.19 -16.85 23.59
C GLU A 39 -4.50 -16.23 24.96
N GLU A 40 -3.55 -16.24 25.89
CA GLU A 40 -3.71 -15.74 27.26
C GLU A 40 -3.65 -14.18 27.33
N ASN A 41 -2.79 -13.55 26.52
CA ASN A 41 -2.56 -12.09 26.58
C ASN A 41 -3.32 -11.29 25.50
N GLN A 42 -3.95 -11.94 24.52
CA GLN A 42 -4.61 -11.28 23.39
C GLN A 42 -5.67 -10.26 23.81
N SER A 43 -6.42 -10.54 24.89
CA SER A 43 -7.43 -9.61 25.43
C SER A 43 -6.86 -8.28 25.89
N ASN A 44 -5.57 -8.22 26.26
CA ASN A 44 -4.91 -7.00 26.70
C ASN A 44 -4.68 -6.01 25.57
N PHE A 45 -4.68 -6.48 24.31
CA PHE A 45 -4.45 -5.67 23.12
C PHE A 45 -5.74 -5.22 22.41
N HIS A 46 -6.91 -5.58 22.92
CA HIS A 46 -8.21 -5.25 22.33
C HIS A 46 -8.33 -5.65 20.84
N LEU A 47 -7.72 -6.74 20.45
CA LEU A 47 -7.69 -7.24 19.08
C LEU A 47 -8.98 -7.97 18.71
N ASN A 48 -9.55 -7.67 17.52
CA ASN A 48 -10.71 -8.35 16.96
C ASN A 48 -10.26 -9.44 16.00
N GLY A 49 -10.04 -10.64 16.51
CA GLY A 49 -9.58 -11.77 15.70
C GLY A 49 -8.56 -12.63 16.44
N ASP A 50 -8.10 -13.70 15.80
CA ASP A 50 -7.05 -14.56 16.33
C ASP A 50 -5.69 -14.05 15.81
N TYR A 51 -4.88 -13.53 16.73
CA TYR A 51 -3.54 -13.04 16.48
C TYR A 51 -2.45 -13.81 17.26
N ALA A 52 -2.76 -14.98 17.77
CA ALA A 52 -1.76 -15.82 18.44
C ALA A 52 -0.55 -16.03 17.52
N GLY A 53 0.64 -15.76 18.02
CA GLY A 53 1.90 -15.83 17.27
C GLY A 53 2.30 -14.54 16.53
N TYR A 54 1.46 -13.52 16.49
CA TYR A 54 1.84 -12.20 15.94
C TYR A 54 2.63 -11.37 16.97
N TYR A 55 3.51 -10.51 16.49
CA TYR A 55 4.12 -9.49 17.33
C TYR A 55 3.18 -8.28 17.42
N ALA A 56 2.85 -7.86 18.65
CA ALA A 56 2.11 -6.65 18.91
C ALA A 56 3.03 -5.43 18.74
N ILE A 57 2.60 -4.43 17.99
CA ILE A 57 3.31 -3.19 17.73
C ILE A 57 2.46 -2.04 18.25
N ALA A 58 2.87 -1.41 19.35
CA ALA A 58 2.11 -0.36 20.02
C ALA A 58 2.73 1.04 19.83
N ASP A 59 3.99 1.12 19.48
CA ASP A 59 4.75 2.37 19.34
C ASP A 59 5.85 2.26 18.27
N LYS A 60 6.63 3.34 18.12
CA LYS A 60 7.69 3.40 17.11
C LYS A 60 8.87 2.49 17.44
N GLU A 61 9.15 2.30 18.72
CA GLU A 61 10.21 1.43 19.23
C GLU A 61 9.91 -0.03 18.87
N ASP A 62 8.66 -0.48 19.04
CA ASP A 62 8.18 -1.80 18.62
C ASP A 62 8.30 -1.97 17.10
N LEU A 63 7.89 -0.94 16.33
CA LEU A 63 7.98 -0.99 14.86
C LEU A 63 9.44 -1.09 14.39
N GLN A 64 10.35 -0.35 15.00
CA GLN A 64 11.80 -0.41 14.73
C GLN A 64 12.38 -1.79 15.12
N ALA A 65 11.98 -2.33 16.26
CA ALA A 65 12.40 -3.65 16.71
C ALA A 65 11.91 -4.77 15.78
N PHE A 66 10.65 -4.66 15.31
CA PHE A 66 10.11 -5.58 14.30
C PHE A 66 10.89 -5.50 12.98
N ALA A 67 11.17 -4.29 12.50
CA ALA A 67 11.98 -4.08 11.30
C ALA A 67 13.38 -4.70 11.45
N ALA A 68 14.04 -4.47 12.58
CA ALA A 68 15.36 -5.05 12.86
C ALA A 68 15.32 -6.58 12.86
N LYS A 69 14.25 -7.19 13.42
CA LYS A 69 14.05 -8.65 13.45
C LYS A 69 13.92 -9.23 12.04
N VAL A 70 13.08 -8.62 11.20
CA VAL A 70 12.91 -9.04 9.80
C VAL A 70 14.21 -8.84 9.02
N ASN A 71 14.88 -7.69 9.20
CA ASN A 71 16.15 -7.35 8.54
C ASN A 71 17.33 -8.23 9.00
N ALA A 72 17.20 -8.92 10.14
CA ALA A 72 18.13 -9.95 10.60
C ALA A 72 17.85 -11.35 10.01
N GLY A 73 16.84 -11.50 9.13
CA GLY A 73 16.53 -12.74 8.40
C GLY A 73 15.27 -13.47 8.87
N GLU A 74 14.52 -12.94 9.86
CA GLU A 74 13.25 -13.56 10.28
C GLU A 74 12.09 -13.06 9.39
N ASN A 75 12.12 -13.37 8.10
CA ASN A 75 11.26 -12.77 7.06
C ASN A 75 9.79 -13.18 7.14
N ALA A 76 9.45 -14.27 7.85
CA ALA A 76 8.11 -14.85 7.89
C ALA A 76 7.33 -14.52 9.18
N VAL A 77 7.90 -13.69 10.06
CA VAL A 77 7.21 -13.30 11.30
C VAL A 77 6.02 -12.40 11.01
N ASN A 78 4.95 -12.56 11.79
CA ASN A 78 3.73 -11.77 11.66
C ASN A 78 3.69 -10.64 12.68
N ALA A 79 3.03 -9.54 12.33
CA ALA A 79 2.81 -8.41 13.23
C ALA A 79 1.40 -7.85 13.12
N VAL A 80 0.94 -7.23 14.21
CA VAL A 80 -0.32 -6.50 14.26
C VAL A 80 -0.11 -5.17 14.99
N LEU A 81 -0.63 -4.08 14.41
CA LEU A 81 -0.66 -2.79 15.12
C LEU A 81 -1.75 -2.82 16.20
N THR A 82 -1.44 -2.31 17.37
CA THR A 82 -2.36 -2.18 18.50
C THR A 82 -2.67 -0.72 18.83
N ALA A 83 -1.99 0.22 18.16
CA ALA A 83 -2.20 1.66 18.26
C ALA A 83 -1.72 2.38 16.98
N ASP A 84 -2.12 3.64 16.81
CA ASP A 84 -1.55 4.53 15.81
C ASP A 84 -0.09 4.87 16.19
N ILE A 85 0.80 4.93 15.19
CA ILE A 85 2.23 5.15 15.40
C ILE A 85 2.66 6.48 14.77
N ASP A 86 3.27 7.36 15.56
CA ASP A 86 3.91 8.60 15.09
C ASP A 86 5.41 8.40 14.91
N MET A 87 5.89 8.48 13.67
CA MET A 87 7.31 8.32 13.29
C MET A 87 8.04 9.66 13.15
N THR A 88 7.52 10.74 13.74
CA THR A 88 8.14 12.07 13.69
C THR A 88 9.60 12.04 14.13
N GLY A 89 10.51 12.50 13.26
CA GLY A 89 11.95 12.64 13.56
C GLY A 89 12.78 11.38 13.31
N GLU A 90 12.16 10.28 12.86
CA GLU A 90 12.86 9.02 12.57
C GLU A 90 13.14 8.87 11.05
N ASP A 91 14.37 8.50 10.70
CA ASP A 91 14.72 8.04 9.36
C ASP A 91 14.45 6.55 9.25
N TRP A 92 13.54 6.18 8.34
CA TRP A 92 13.09 4.80 8.22
C TRP A 92 13.95 3.98 7.28
N THR A 93 14.44 2.84 7.76
CA THR A 93 15.00 1.79 6.90
C THR A 93 13.88 0.80 6.57
N PRO A 94 13.57 0.55 5.27
CA PRO A 94 12.52 -0.37 4.89
C PRO A 94 12.65 -1.76 5.52
N ILE A 95 11.50 -2.35 5.85
CA ILE A 95 11.43 -3.73 6.35
C ILE A 95 11.76 -4.70 5.21
N GLY A 96 12.64 -5.65 5.47
CA GLY A 96 13.16 -6.59 4.49
C GLY A 96 14.15 -5.95 3.51
N ASP A 97 14.59 -6.70 2.54
CA ASP A 97 15.45 -6.22 1.46
C ASP A 97 14.89 -6.63 0.08
N THR A 98 15.61 -6.29 -0.98
CA THR A 98 15.17 -6.62 -2.35
C THR A 98 15.54 -8.05 -2.79
N ASN A 99 16.27 -8.81 -1.98
CA ASN A 99 16.66 -10.19 -2.28
C ASN A 99 15.73 -11.17 -1.55
N ASP A 100 15.71 -11.11 -0.22
CA ASP A 100 14.94 -12.06 0.60
C ASP A 100 13.52 -11.56 0.87
N GLY A 101 13.32 -10.26 1.05
CA GLY A 101 12.02 -9.63 1.20
C GLY A 101 11.21 -10.15 2.40
N TYR A 102 10.01 -9.62 2.58
CA TYR A 102 9.09 -10.01 3.64
C TYR A 102 8.08 -11.04 3.14
N THR A 103 7.81 -12.08 3.93
CA THR A 103 6.90 -13.19 3.58
C THR A 103 5.79 -13.43 4.61
N GLY A 104 5.79 -12.67 5.73
CA GLY A 104 4.79 -12.77 6.78
C GLY A 104 3.51 -11.96 6.53
N THR A 105 2.67 -11.85 7.55
CA THR A 105 1.50 -10.98 7.58
C THR A 105 1.73 -9.79 8.49
N PHE A 106 1.53 -8.59 7.96
CA PHE A 106 1.51 -7.34 8.70
C PHE A 106 0.09 -6.76 8.66
N ASP A 107 -0.59 -6.77 9.80
CA ASP A 107 -1.95 -6.25 9.93
C ASP A 107 -1.95 -4.90 10.65
N GLY A 108 -2.32 -3.85 9.95
CA GLY A 108 -2.51 -2.53 10.57
C GLY A 108 -3.70 -2.48 11.52
N ASN A 109 -4.62 -3.47 11.48
CA ASN A 109 -5.80 -3.55 12.35
C ASN A 109 -6.65 -2.25 12.35
N GLY A 110 -6.61 -1.50 11.24
CA GLY A 110 -7.28 -0.21 11.09
C GLY A 110 -6.48 0.99 11.60
N HIS A 111 -5.32 0.78 12.20
CA HIS A 111 -4.41 1.83 12.64
C HIS A 111 -3.56 2.40 11.50
N LYS A 112 -2.87 3.49 11.81
CA LYS A 112 -1.99 4.20 10.86
C LYS A 112 -0.58 4.38 11.42
N ILE A 113 0.37 4.50 10.49
CA ILE A 113 1.73 4.98 10.72
C ILE A 113 1.82 6.37 10.09
N SER A 114 2.07 7.39 10.91
CA SER A 114 2.10 8.78 10.48
C SER A 114 3.53 9.34 10.45
N LYS A 115 3.76 10.28 9.52
CA LYS A 115 5.00 11.05 9.35
C LYS A 115 6.27 10.20 9.18
N LEU A 116 6.13 9.00 8.66
CA LEU A 116 7.26 8.14 8.35
C LEU A 116 8.07 8.74 7.21
N VAL A 117 9.36 8.99 7.43
CA VAL A 117 10.30 9.51 6.44
C VAL A 117 11.25 8.41 6.00
N CYS A 118 11.22 8.08 4.72
CA CYS A 118 12.10 7.09 4.11
C CYS A 118 12.76 7.71 2.86
N GLU A 119 13.89 8.39 3.04
CA GLU A 119 14.64 9.02 1.97
C GLU A 119 15.88 8.19 1.63
N ARG A 120 15.95 7.69 0.40
CA ARG A 120 16.99 6.77 -0.08
C ARG A 120 17.69 7.38 -1.29
N THR A 121 18.97 7.74 -1.10
CA THR A 121 19.82 8.41 -2.12
C THR A 121 20.93 7.53 -2.67
N GLY A 122 21.18 6.36 -2.07
CA GLY A 122 22.16 5.37 -2.52
C GLY A 122 21.73 4.64 -3.79
N ASP A 123 22.70 4.04 -4.51
CA ASP A 123 22.44 3.28 -5.73
C ASP A 123 21.49 2.11 -5.46
N LYS A 124 20.46 1.98 -6.32
CA LYS A 124 19.43 0.93 -6.26
C LYS A 124 18.65 0.82 -4.96
N GLN A 125 18.76 1.82 -4.07
CA GLN A 125 17.99 1.84 -2.84
C GLN A 125 16.51 2.16 -3.10
N VAL A 126 15.65 1.39 -2.48
CA VAL A 126 14.18 1.51 -2.61
C VAL A 126 13.59 2.18 -1.37
N SER A 127 12.42 2.80 -1.50
CA SER A 127 11.74 3.52 -0.42
C SER A 127 10.32 3.02 -0.20
N GLY A 128 9.95 2.79 1.04
CA GLY A 128 8.63 2.35 1.49
C GLY A 128 8.65 1.87 2.93
N LEU A 129 7.50 1.51 3.49
CA LEU A 129 7.48 0.77 4.77
C LEU A 129 8.21 -0.57 4.61
N PHE A 130 7.93 -1.29 3.51
CA PHE A 130 8.64 -2.51 3.11
C PHE A 130 9.50 -2.26 1.86
N ALA A 131 10.70 -2.86 1.82
CA ALA A 131 11.54 -2.87 0.62
C ALA A 131 10.94 -3.76 -0.46
N GLN A 132 10.59 -5.00 -0.09
CA GLN A 132 9.95 -5.96 -0.98
C GLN A 132 9.01 -6.92 -0.23
N LEU A 133 7.83 -7.10 -0.79
CA LEU A 133 6.90 -8.17 -0.43
C LEU A 133 7.12 -9.37 -1.36
N LYS A 134 7.17 -10.56 -0.81
CA LYS A 134 7.33 -11.83 -1.55
C LYS A 134 6.06 -12.65 -1.54
N GLU A 135 6.10 -13.78 -2.25
CA GLU A 135 5.05 -14.80 -2.23
C GLU A 135 4.63 -15.16 -0.79
N ASN A 136 3.32 -15.23 -0.55
CA ASN A 136 2.64 -15.43 0.72
C ASN A 136 2.59 -14.23 1.68
N SER A 137 3.33 -13.15 1.44
CA SER A 137 3.19 -11.96 2.29
C SER A 137 1.82 -11.30 2.14
N VAL A 138 1.31 -10.77 3.26
CA VAL A 138 0.09 -9.99 3.31
C VAL A 138 0.33 -8.73 4.13
N VAL A 139 0.08 -7.55 3.54
CA VAL A 139 -0.02 -6.29 4.28
C VAL A 139 -1.45 -5.81 4.16
N LYS A 140 -2.10 -5.58 5.29
CA LYS A 140 -3.54 -5.22 5.27
C LYS A 140 -3.95 -4.23 6.35
N ASN A 141 -5.09 -3.56 6.12
CA ASN A 141 -5.77 -2.69 7.08
C ASN A 141 -4.87 -1.58 7.64
N LEU A 142 -3.99 -0.99 6.82
CA LEU A 142 -2.94 -0.08 7.26
C LEU A 142 -3.07 1.30 6.60
N GLY A 143 -3.00 2.37 7.42
CA GLY A 143 -2.85 3.74 6.96
C GLY A 143 -1.39 4.20 6.93
N MET A 144 -0.99 4.90 5.86
CA MET A 144 0.27 5.64 5.77
C MET A 144 -0.06 7.14 5.67
N GLU A 145 -0.03 7.85 6.82
CA GLU A 145 -0.47 9.24 6.92
C GLU A 145 0.72 10.20 6.86
N ASP A 146 0.66 11.17 5.94
CA ASP A 146 1.62 12.28 5.83
C ASP A 146 3.10 11.86 5.77
N GLY A 147 3.37 10.65 5.26
CA GLY A 147 4.72 10.14 5.09
C GLY A 147 5.43 10.76 3.89
N VAL A 148 6.77 10.67 3.88
CA VAL A 148 7.63 11.07 2.77
C VAL A 148 8.48 9.89 2.33
N PHE A 149 8.25 9.42 1.12
CA PHE A 149 8.94 8.26 0.54
C PHE A 149 9.72 8.70 -0.70
N THR A 150 11.05 8.71 -0.62
CA THR A 150 11.90 9.16 -1.72
C THR A 150 12.95 8.11 -2.07
N SER A 151 13.04 7.74 -3.35
CA SER A 151 14.15 6.98 -3.91
C SER A 151 14.74 7.73 -5.09
N SER A 152 15.99 8.22 -4.97
CA SER A 152 16.64 9.02 -6.02
C SER A 152 17.19 8.20 -7.18
N THR A 153 17.25 6.88 -7.07
CA THR A 153 17.89 5.99 -8.07
C THR A 153 17.05 4.76 -8.43
N SER A 154 15.89 4.55 -7.80
CA SER A 154 15.08 3.34 -8.02
C SER A 154 13.58 3.61 -7.78
N THR A 155 12.95 2.77 -7.00
CA THR A 155 11.49 2.63 -6.86
C THR A 155 11.01 3.03 -5.48
N ALA A 156 9.85 3.68 -5.40
CA ALA A 156 9.21 4.04 -4.14
C ALA A 156 7.70 3.71 -4.14
N GLY A 157 7.19 3.29 -2.97
CA GLY A 157 5.77 3.13 -2.69
C GLY A 157 5.54 3.24 -1.18
N ALA A 158 4.43 3.84 -0.75
CA ALA A 158 4.24 4.12 0.68
C ALA A 158 4.18 2.83 1.51
N VAL A 159 3.46 1.81 1.06
CA VAL A 159 3.39 0.50 1.73
C VAL A 159 4.59 -0.35 1.36
N ALA A 160 4.87 -0.52 0.06
CA ALA A 160 6.03 -1.29 -0.37
C ALA A 160 6.66 -0.70 -1.63
N ALA A 161 7.99 -0.68 -1.68
CA ALA A 161 8.66 -0.29 -2.92
C ALA A 161 8.40 -1.32 -4.00
N LYS A 162 8.53 -2.62 -3.70
CA LYS A 162 8.30 -3.72 -4.63
C LYS A 162 7.41 -4.81 -4.04
N SER A 163 6.68 -5.51 -4.91
CA SER A 163 5.92 -6.70 -4.53
C SER A 163 6.05 -7.77 -5.61
N ASN A 164 6.38 -9.00 -5.22
CA ASN A 164 6.32 -10.19 -6.08
C ASN A 164 5.43 -11.24 -5.42
N LEU A 165 4.21 -11.39 -5.92
CA LEU A 165 3.16 -12.26 -5.39
C LEU A 165 2.78 -11.99 -3.93
N GLY A 166 3.11 -10.80 -3.40
CA GLY A 166 2.58 -10.30 -2.14
C GLY A 166 1.19 -9.70 -2.34
N LYS A 167 0.41 -9.66 -1.27
CA LYS A 167 -0.94 -9.07 -1.22
C LYS A 167 -0.94 -7.79 -0.40
N VAL A 168 -1.52 -6.72 -0.94
CA VAL A 168 -1.76 -5.47 -0.22
C VAL A 168 -3.26 -5.20 -0.24
N ILE A 169 -3.90 -5.21 0.93
CA ILE A 169 -5.35 -5.20 1.04
C ILE A 169 -5.81 -4.10 2.02
N ASN A 170 -6.79 -3.30 1.63
CA ASN A 170 -7.39 -2.27 2.49
C ASN A 170 -6.33 -1.35 3.14
N CYS A 171 -5.37 -0.86 2.34
CA CYS A 171 -4.35 0.09 2.78
C CYS A 171 -4.58 1.45 2.14
N TRP A 172 -4.11 2.52 2.81
CA TRP A 172 -4.23 3.85 2.24
C TRP A 172 -2.96 4.70 2.47
N ASN A 173 -2.78 5.70 1.61
CA ASN A 173 -1.71 6.68 1.69
C ASN A 173 -2.22 8.09 1.48
N SER A 174 -1.81 9.03 2.34
CA SER A 174 -1.96 10.47 2.13
C SER A 174 -0.63 11.19 1.92
N GLY A 175 0.48 10.49 2.14
CA GLY A 175 1.83 11.02 2.05
C GLY A 175 2.34 11.22 0.63
N LYS A 176 3.56 11.75 0.51
CA LYS A 176 4.24 12.02 -0.75
C LYS A 176 5.16 10.87 -1.13
N VAL A 177 5.07 10.44 -2.40
CA VAL A 177 5.98 9.42 -2.95
C VAL A 177 6.74 9.99 -4.15
N THR A 178 8.07 9.97 -4.09
CA THR A 178 8.94 10.40 -5.19
C THR A 178 9.95 9.29 -5.51
N ALA A 179 10.03 8.88 -6.77
CA ALA A 179 10.98 7.87 -7.21
C ALA A 179 11.75 8.32 -8.45
N HIS A 180 12.89 7.69 -8.72
CA HIS A 180 13.54 7.83 -10.02
C HIS A 180 12.76 7.05 -11.08
N ASP A 181 12.57 5.73 -10.88
CA ASP A 181 11.97 4.84 -11.88
C ASP A 181 10.46 4.70 -11.74
N TYR A 182 9.99 4.11 -10.61
CA TYR A 182 8.58 3.76 -10.43
C TYR A 182 8.07 4.29 -9.09
N ALA A 183 7.08 5.16 -9.14
CA ALA A 183 6.41 5.75 -7.98
C ALA A 183 4.96 5.29 -7.93
N GLY A 184 4.57 4.62 -6.85
CA GLY A 184 3.19 4.23 -6.59
C GLY A 184 2.69 4.71 -5.24
N GLY A 185 1.47 5.18 -5.17
CA GLY A 185 0.88 5.65 -3.91
C GLY A 185 0.84 4.55 -2.84
N ILE A 186 0.68 3.30 -3.27
CA ILE A 186 0.67 2.12 -2.42
C ILE A 186 1.91 1.25 -2.68
N VAL A 187 2.14 0.82 -3.92
CA VAL A 187 3.27 -0.03 -4.30
C VAL A 187 4.00 0.57 -5.49
N GLY A 188 5.31 0.73 -5.41
CA GLY A 188 6.11 1.30 -6.51
C GLY A 188 6.13 0.40 -7.76
N SER A 189 6.56 -0.86 -7.63
CA SER A 189 6.52 -1.87 -8.70
C SER A 189 5.81 -3.13 -8.19
N SER A 190 4.64 -3.42 -8.76
CA SER A 190 3.79 -4.55 -8.34
C SER A 190 3.83 -5.69 -9.33
N GLN A 191 4.15 -6.87 -8.83
CA GLN A 191 3.97 -8.18 -9.46
C GLN A 191 3.08 -9.05 -8.57
N GLY A 192 2.15 -8.45 -7.82
CA GLY A 192 1.29 -9.08 -6.84
C GLY A 192 -0.16 -8.59 -6.95
N TRP A 193 -0.89 -8.69 -5.87
CA TRP A 193 -2.30 -8.33 -5.79
C TRP A 193 -2.50 -7.11 -4.90
N ILE A 194 -3.22 -6.13 -5.41
CA ILE A 194 -3.60 -4.93 -4.66
C ILE A 194 -5.12 -4.83 -4.67
N GLU A 195 -5.73 -4.79 -3.50
CA GLU A 195 -7.19 -4.78 -3.37
C GLU A 195 -7.66 -3.77 -2.32
N SER A 196 -8.74 -3.06 -2.63
CA SER A 196 -9.41 -2.12 -1.72
C SER A 196 -8.48 -1.02 -1.16
N CYS A 197 -7.48 -0.60 -1.93
CA CYS A 197 -6.52 0.41 -1.51
C CYS A 197 -6.85 1.79 -2.05
N LYS A 198 -6.42 2.83 -1.32
CA LYS A 198 -6.66 4.22 -1.73
C LYS A 198 -5.43 5.11 -1.58
N ASN A 199 -5.32 6.10 -2.46
CA ASN A 199 -4.31 7.13 -2.37
C ASN A 199 -4.93 8.53 -2.51
N SER A 200 -4.50 9.44 -1.65
CA SER A 200 -4.77 10.88 -1.76
C SER A 200 -3.50 11.71 -1.85
N GLY A 201 -2.34 11.07 -1.73
CA GLY A 201 -1.02 11.71 -1.77
C GLY A 201 -0.54 12.09 -3.17
N ALA A 202 0.57 12.84 -3.22
CA ALA A 202 1.20 13.27 -4.46
C ALA A 202 2.29 12.29 -4.89
N ILE A 203 2.19 11.75 -6.12
CA ILE A 203 3.06 10.72 -6.64
C ILE A 203 3.87 11.24 -7.82
N LYS A 204 5.21 11.08 -7.78
CA LYS A 204 6.10 11.57 -8.83
C LYS A 204 7.21 10.58 -9.16
N ALA A 205 7.42 10.32 -10.47
CA ALA A 205 8.62 9.67 -10.98
C ALA A 205 9.44 10.62 -11.85
N THR A 206 10.77 10.65 -11.65
CA THR A 206 11.63 11.71 -12.20
C THR A 206 12.46 11.31 -13.40
N TRP A 207 12.61 10.01 -13.68
CA TRP A 207 13.34 9.51 -14.84
C TRP A 207 12.62 9.88 -16.16
N GLY A 208 13.41 10.02 -17.25
CA GLY A 208 12.88 10.32 -18.58
C GLY A 208 11.88 9.30 -19.14
N TYR A 209 11.80 8.10 -18.56
CA TYR A 209 10.78 7.07 -18.81
C TYR A 209 10.12 6.58 -17.52
N GLY A 210 10.15 7.42 -16.48
CA GLY A 210 9.57 7.14 -15.17
C GLY A 210 8.09 6.85 -15.25
N ARG A 211 7.59 6.08 -14.28
CA ARG A 211 6.21 5.61 -14.20
C ARG A 211 5.60 6.02 -12.86
N SER A 212 4.49 6.74 -12.90
CA SER A 212 3.75 7.09 -11.69
C SER A 212 2.29 6.66 -11.78
N GLY A 213 1.79 6.05 -10.74
CA GLY A 213 0.37 5.72 -10.60
C GLY A 213 -0.14 5.97 -9.19
N GLY A 214 -1.39 6.37 -9.09
CA GLY A 214 -1.99 6.63 -7.79
C GLY A 214 -1.94 5.42 -6.85
N ILE A 215 -1.99 4.21 -7.40
CA ILE A 215 -1.90 2.95 -6.65
C ILE A 215 -0.56 2.26 -6.91
N ALA A 216 -0.19 2.03 -8.17
CA ALA A 216 1.09 1.42 -8.51
C ALA A 216 1.81 2.19 -9.63
N GLY A 217 3.12 2.40 -9.51
CA GLY A 217 3.93 3.00 -10.57
C GLY A 217 4.00 2.08 -11.79
N GLU A 218 4.26 0.81 -11.55
CA GLU A 218 4.23 -0.27 -12.53
C GLU A 218 3.45 -1.47 -12.00
N GLN A 219 2.73 -2.16 -12.90
CA GLN A 219 2.19 -3.49 -12.64
C GLN A 219 2.53 -4.43 -13.78
N VAL A 220 3.05 -5.60 -13.45
CA VAL A 220 3.31 -6.70 -14.39
C VAL A 220 2.93 -8.04 -13.73
N CYS A 221 2.77 -9.10 -14.50
CA CYS A 221 2.49 -10.42 -13.92
C CYS A 221 3.64 -10.89 -13.01
N GLY A 222 3.30 -11.59 -11.94
CA GLY A 222 4.24 -12.17 -11.00
C GLY A 222 4.88 -13.46 -11.50
N SER A 223 5.92 -13.91 -10.80
CA SER A 223 6.53 -15.21 -11.01
C SER A 223 6.64 -15.92 -9.67
N ASN A 224 6.06 -17.12 -9.57
CA ASN A 224 6.09 -17.93 -8.35
C ASN A 224 7.46 -18.64 -8.16
N SER A 225 7.63 -19.32 -7.03
CA SER A 225 8.85 -20.06 -6.69
C SER A 225 9.19 -21.16 -7.71
N SER A 226 8.22 -21.67 -8.46
CA SER A 226 8.42 -22.62 -9.56
C SER A 226 8.71 -21.97 -10.91
N GLN A 227 8.97 -20.65 -10.93
CA GLN A 227 9.20 -19.84 -12.13
C GLN A 227 8.02 -19.81 -13.13
N GLN A 228 6.81 -20.14 -12.67
CA GLN A 228 5.60 -19.97 -13.46
C GLN A 228 5.09 -18.54 -13.31
N TYR A 229 4.67 -17.94 -14.42
CA TYR A 229 4.05 -16.63 -14.39
C TYR A 229 2.62 -16.73 -13.89
N VAL A 230 2.23 -15.75 -13.08
CA VAL A 230 0.93 -15.71 -12.40
C VAL A 230 0.24 -14.40 -12.75
N ARG A 231 -1.02 -14.51 -13.20
CA ARG A 231 -1.87 -13.34 -13.46
C ARG A 231 -2.12 -12.58 -12.16
N THR A 232 -1.89 -11.27 -12.18
CA THR A 232 -2.06 -10.39 -11.03
C THR A 232 -3.12 -9.33 -11.31
N TYR A 233 -3.58 -8.63 -10.28
CA TYR A 233 -4.60 -7.61 -10.45
C TYR A 233 -4.48 -6.45 -9.46
N ILE A 234 -5.09 -5.31 -9.85
CA ILE A 234 -5.47 -4.22 -8.97
C ILE A 234 -6.99 -4.11 -9.01
N LYS A 235 -7.66 -4.28 -7.86
CA LYS A 235 -9.13 -4.28 -7.76
C LYS A 235 -9.63 -3.35 -6.67
N TYR A 236 -10.78 -2.73 -6.94
CA TYR A 236 -11.52 -1.93 -5.95
C TYR A 236 -10.65 -0.83 -5.32
N CYS A 237 -9.74 -0.26 -6.09
CA CYS A 237 -8.84 0.78 -5.63
C CYS A 237 -9.24 2.14 -6.19
N TYR A 238 -8.86 3.20 -5.48
CA TYR A 238 -9.09 4.55 -5.99
C TYR A 238 -7.99 5.54 -5.66
N ASN A 239 -7.94 6.62 -6.46
CA ASN A 239 -6.98 7.69 -6.30
C ASN A 239 -7.65 9.06 -6.44
N THR A 240 -7.46 9.91 -5.44
CA THR A 240 -7.83 11.33 -5.44
C THR A 240 -6.61 12.26 -5.42
N GLY A 241 -5.41 11.68 -5.34
CA GLY A 241 -4.13 12.40 -5.35
C GLY A 241 -3.69 12.82 -6.76
N THR A 242 -2.39 13.07 -6.94
CA THR A 242 -1.81 13.42 -8.24
C THR A 242 -0.81 12.39 -8.72
N ALA A 243 -0.60 12.28 -10.05
CA ALA A 243 0.46 11.45 -10.63
C ALA A 243 1.22 12.25 -11.69
N ASP A 244 2.56 12.35 -11.54
CA ASP A 244 3.45 13.10 -12.40
C ASP A 244 4.64 12.24 -12.85
N ALA A 245 4.72 11.90 -14.15
CA ALA A 245 5.82 11.13 -14.74
C ALA A 245 5.76 11.13 -16.27
N TYR A 246 6.76 10.53 -16.92
CA TYR A 246 6.66 10.25 -18.36
C TYR A 246 5.44 9.36 -18.68
N TYR A 247 5.26 8.25 -17.92
CA TYR A 247 4.03 7.45 -17.92
C TYR A 247 3.23 7.73 -16.63
N ALA A 248 2.12 8.44 -16.73
CA ALA A 248 1.30 8.74 -15.57
C ALA A 248 -0.13 8.21 -15.74
N GLY A 249 -0.61 7.48 -14.73
CA GLY A 249 -1.96 6.95 -14.70
C GLY A 249 -2.66 7.21 -13.37
N GLY A 250 -3.97 7.39 -13.43
CA GLY A 250 -4.77 7.61 -12.23
C GLY A 250 -4.65 6.45 -11.23
N ILE A 251 -4.54 5.23 -11.72
CA ILE A 251 -4.34 4.01 -10.93
C ILE A 251 -2.93 3.45 -11.14
N VAL A 252 -2.50 3.24 -12.40
CA VAL A 252 -1.21 2.62 -12.74
C VAL A 252 -0.48 3.45 -13.80
N GLY A 253 0.81 3.75 -13.57
CA GLY A 253 1.64 4.43 -14.57
C GLY A 253 1.84 3.59 -15.81
N TYR A 254 2.25 2.34 -15.64
CA TYR A 254 2.48 1.39 -16.72
C TYR A 254 2.01 0.00 -16.31
N GLN A 255 1.13 -0.58 -17.14
CA GLN A 255 0.75 -1.97 -17.01
C GLN A 255 1.36 -2.77 -18.15
N GLY A 256 2.09 -3.83 -17.80
CA GLY A 256 2.84 -4.62 -18.76
C GLY A 256 2.66 -6.12 -18.57
N TYR A 257 2.88 -6.88 -19.65
CA TYR A 257 2.81 -8.34 -19.62
C TYR A 257 4.19 -8.99 -19.58
N ARG A 258 4.26 -10.21 -19.09
CA ARG A 258 5.42 -11.10 -19.20
C ARG A 258 4.97 -12.47 -19.65
N ASN A 259 5.67 -13.05 -20.64
CA ASN A 259 5.43 -14.41 -21.15
C ASN A 259 3.96 -14.74 -21.45
N ASN A 260 3.23 -13.82 -22.10
CA ASN A 260 1.82 -13.92 -22.43
C ASN A 260 0.84 -13.97 -21.24
N GLU A 261 1.31 -13.85 -20.01
CA GLU A 261 0.45 -13.61 -18.87
C GLU A 261 0.17 -12.10 -18.73
N ALA A 262 -1.06 -11.79 -18.40
CA ALA A 262 -1.60 -10.45 -18.37
C ALA A 262 -1.95 -10.02 -16.94
N CYS A 263 -2.16 -8.72 -16.78
CA CYS A 263 -2.64 -8.12 -15.54
C CYS A 263 -4.03 -7.50 -15.75
N ASP A 264 -4.77 -7.36 -14.65
CA ASP A 264 -6.08 -6.73 -14.67
C ASP A 264 -6.16 -5.52 -13.75
N ILE A 265 -6.86 -4.48 -14.21
CA ILE A 265 -7.36 -3.39 -13.37
C ILE A 265 -8.87 -3.47 -13.40
N ILE A 266 -9.51 -3.72 -12.25
CA ILE A 266 -10.94 -4.03 -12.19
C ILE A 266 -11.62 -3.15 -11.15
N SER A 267 -12.74 -2.53 -11.52
CA SER A 267 -13.61 -1.77 -10.61
C SER A 267 -12.83 -0.73 -9.79
N CYS A 268 -11.97 0.02 -10.46
CA CYS A 268 -11.15 1.08 -9.87
C CYS A 268 -11.61 2.45 -10.38
N TRP A 269 -11.43 3.49 -9.56
CA TRP A 269 -11.72 4.85 -10.02
C TRP A 269 -10.63 5.87 -9.68
N SER A 270 -10.61 6.99 -10.43
CA SER A 270 -9.65 8.06 -10.24
C SER A 270 -10.29 9.43 -10.42
N ASP A 271 -10.08 10.31 -9.43
CA ASP A 271 -10.31 11.77 -9.49
C ASP A 271 -8.99 12.56 -9.57
N ALA A 272 -7.95 11.93 -10.07
CA ALA A 272 -6.60 12.46 -10.07
C ALA A 272 -6.34 13.46 -11.22
N ALA A 273 -5.49 14.43 -10.97
CA ALA A 273 -4.80 15.18 -12.01
C ALA A 273 -3.51 14.44 -12.39
N MET A 274 -3.33 14.16 -13.68
CA MET A 274 -2.14 13.52 -14.22
C MET A 274 -1.33 14.49 -15.08
N THR A 275 0.01 14.46 -14.93
CA THR A 275 0.95 15.23 -15.74
C THR A 275 2.00 14.31 -16.34
N GLY A 276 2.27 14.43 -17.64
CA GLY A 276 3.27 13.57 -18.29
C GLY A 276 3.13 13.51 -19.80
N SER A 277 4.02 12.75 -20.44
CA SER A 277 4.04 12.57 -21.89
C SER A 277 3.03 11.52 -22.35
N ILE A 278 2.86 10.46 -21.57
CA ILE A 278 1.94 9.36 -21.85
C ILE A 278 1.04 9.18 -20.63
N THR A 279 -0.19 9.67 -20.74
CA THR A 279 -1.10 9.77 -19.59
C THR A 279 -2.43 9.07 -19.88
N GLY A 280 -3.05 8.53 -18.84
CA GLY A 280 -4.39 7.93 -18.91
C GLY A 280 -5.16 8.05 -17.61
N GLY A 281 -6.47 8.18 -17.69
CA GLY A 281 -7.35 8.34 -16.55
C GLY A 281 -7.26 7.18 -15.55
N ILE A 282 -6.97 5.97 -16.04
CA ILE A 282 -6.75 4.76 -15.24
C ILE A 282 -5.30 4.30 -15.39
N ALA A 283 -4.80 4.06 -16.61
CA ALA A 283 -3.43 3.63 -16.84
C ALA A 283 -2.73 4.54 -17.85
N GLY A 284 -1.49 4.96 -17.57
CA GLY A 284 -0.67 5.71 -18.52
C GLY A 284 -0.41 4.88 -19.78
N SER A 285 -0.02 3.62 -19.61
CA SER A 285 0.18 2.66 -20.70
C SER A 285 -0.41 1.30 -20.34
N LEU A 286 -0.97 0.61 -21.33
CA LEU A 286 -1.60 -0.70 -21.19
C LEU A 286 -1.03 -1.65 -22.24
N ALA A 287 -0.32 -2.69 -21.83
CA ALA A 287 0.29 -3.64 -22.77
C ALA A 287 -0.72 -4.65 -23.36
N ARG A 288 -0.27 -5.39 -24.37
CA ARG A 288 -1.09 -6.40 -25.03
C ARG A 288 -1.48 -7.52 -24.06
N GLY A 289 -2.76 -7.86 -24.06
CA GLY A 289 -3.31 -8.92 -23.20
C GLY A 289 -3.84 -8.41 -21.86
N ASP A 290 -3.36 -7.27 -21.39
CA ASP A 290 -3.85 -6.64 -20.18
C ASP A 290 -5.27 -6.10 -20.32
N THR A 291 -6.01 -6.05 -19.20
CA THR A 291 -7.40 -5.62 -19.19
C THR A 291 -7.67 -4.51 -18.19
N ILE A 292 -8.42 -3.49 -18.62
CA ILE A 292 -9.08 -2.53 -17.74
C ILE A 292 -10.58 -2.79 -17.84
N GLN A 293 -11.23 -3.10 -16.72
CA GLN A 293 -12.65 -3.44 -16.70
C GLN A 293 -13.39 -2.72 -15.57
N ASN A 294 -14.59 -2.21 -15.88
CA ASN A 294 -15.49 -1.53 -14.94
C ASN A 294 -14.79 -0.38 -14.20
N CYS A 295 -13.94 0.38 -14.87
CA CYS A 295 -13.18 1.47 -14.27
C CYS A 295 -13.69 2.82 -14.75
N VAL A 296 -13.64 3.82 -13.86
CA VAL A 296 -14.07 5.19 -14.20
C VAL A 296 -13.05 6.23 -13.76
N PHE A 297 -12.95 7.34 -14.50
CA PHE A 297 -12.11 8.47 -14.11
C PHE A 297 -12.81 9.81 -14.32
N ASN A 298 -12.46 10.81 -13.53
CA ASN A 298 -13.08 12.14 -13.62
C ASN A 298 -12.50 12.95 -14.79
N THR A 299 -13.35 13.27 -15.76
CA THR A 299 -12.97 14.06 -16.95
C THR A 299 -12.83 15.56 -16.66
N ASP A 300 -13.32 16.06 -15.53
CA ASP A 300 -13.08 17.44 -15.12
C ASP A 300 -11.66 17.64 -14.56
N ARG A 301 -11.03 16.56 -14.11
CA ARG A 301 -9.63 16.52 -13.65
C ARG A 301 -8.64 16.16 -14.74
N PHE A 302 -9.04 15.25 -15.64
CA PHE A 302 -8.18 14.76 -16.71
C PHE A 302 -8.94 14.60 -18.02
N LYS A 303 -8.50 15.28 -19.09
CA LYS A 303 -9.17 15.31 -20.41
C LYS A 303 -8.72 14.22 -21.39
N GLY A 304 -7.96 13.23 -20.96
CA GLY A 304 -7.48 12.12 -21.81
C GLY A 304 -8.46 10.95 -21.87
N GLY A 305 -7.96 9.81 -22.38
CA GLY A 305 -8.69 8.54 -22.41
C GLY A 305 -8.46 7.69 -21.15
N VAL A 306 -9.12 6.55 -21.07
CA VAL A 306 -8.92 5.54 -20.00
C VAL A 306 -7.45 5.16 -19.90
N TYR A 307 -6.78 4.98 -21.04
CA TYR A 307 -5.34 4.82 -21.17
C TYR A 307 -4.84 5.48 -22.47
N ASN A 308 -3.52 5.58 -22.65
CA ASN A 308 -2.97 6.05 -23.92
C ASN A 308 -3.12 4.97 -25.01
N LYS A 309 -3.77 5.32 -26.13
CA LYS A 309 -4.20 4.40 -27.19
C LYS A 309 -3.07 3.78 -28.03
N ASN A 310 -1.82 4.04 -27.75
CA ASN A 310 -0.68 3.50 -28.53
C ASN A 310 -0.34 2.04 -28.20
N GLN A 311 -1.13 1.37 -27.37
CA GLN A 311 -0.91 0.00 -26.91
C GLN A 311 -2.13 -0.87 -27.18
N ASN A 312 -1.94 -2.19 -27.25
CA ASN A 312 -2.96 -3.17 -27.68
C ASN A 312 -3.66 -3.88 -26.51
N GLY A 313 -3.84 -3.23 -25.37
CA GLY A 313 -4.62 -3.74 -24.25
C GLY A 313 -6.13 -3.69 -24.49
N SER A 314 -6.90 -4.38 -23.67
CA SER A 314 -8.36 -4.45 -23.72
C SER A 314 -9.00 -3.52 -22.69
N VAL A 315 -9.99 -2.74 -23.11
CA VAL A 315 -10.83 -1.93 -22.21
C VAL A 315 -12.27 -2.40 -22.34
N LYS A 316 -12.86 -2.77 -21.19
CA LYS A 316 -14.23 -3.24 -21.13
C LYS A 316 -15.00 -2.43 -20.08
N ASP A 317 -16.18 -1.94 -20.45
CA ASP A 317 -17.10 -1.22 -19.56
C ASP A 317 -16.42 -0.14 -18.70
N SER A 318 -15.45 0.60 -19.26
CA SER A 318 -14.68 1.62 -18.57
C SER A 318 -14.72 2.93 -19.33
N GLU A 319 -14.95 4.03 -18.61
CA GLU A 319 -15.20 5.33 -19.23
C GLU A 319 -14.77 6.52 -18.38
N GLY A 320 -14.64 7.69 -19.03
CA GLY A 320 -14.51 8.96 -18.33
C GLY A 320 -15.88 9.53 -17.99
N MET A 321 -16.02 10.14 -16.82
CA MET A 321 -17.23 10.73 -16.30
C MET A 321 -16.95 12.13 -15.75
N THR A 322 -17.91 13.04 -15.86
CA THR A 322 -17.84 14.33 -15.19
C THR A 322 -18.04 14.18 -13.67
N SER A 323 -17.67 15.22 -12.91
CA SER A 323 -17.93 15.25 -11.46
C SER A 323 -19.43 15.09 -11.14
N ALA A 324 -20.32 15.63 -11.98
CA ALA A 324 -21.76 15.48 -11.83
C ALA A 324 -22.22 14.03 -12.03
N GLU A 325 -21.64 13.31 -13.00
CA GLU A 325 -21.93 11.89 -13.22
C GLU A 325 -21.38 11.00 -12.06
N PHE A 326 -20.22 11.35 -11.49
CA PHE A 326 -19.74 10.71 -10.28
C PHE A 326 -20.75 10.86 -9.13
N ALA A 327 -21.22 12.08 -8.88
CA ALA A 327 -22.17 12.37 -7.81
C ALA A 327 -23.57 11.78 -8.05
N SER A 328 -23.90 11.31 -9.26
CA SER A 328 -25.24 10.79 -9.64
C SER A 328 -25.45 9.29 -9.36
N GLY A 329 -24.46 8.58 -8.81
CA GLY A 329 -24.49 7.13 -8.65
C GLY A 329 -24.09 6.34 -9.90
N LYS A 330 -23.95 6.99 -11.08
CA LYS A 330 -23.53 6.33 -12.33
C LYS A 330 -22.17 5.64 -12.17
N ALA A 331 -21.22 6.26 -11.45
CA ALA A 331 -19.90 5.70 -11.21
C ALA A 331 -20.00 4.39 -10.40
N ALA A 332 -20.75 4.38 -9.30
CA ALA A 332 -20.97 3.16 -8.50
C ALA A 332 -21.59 2.03 -9.32
N TRP A 333 -22.57 2.35 -10.18
CA TRP A 333 -23.20 1.37 -11.08
C TRP A 333 -22.21 0.75 -12.08
N VAL A 334 -21.33 1.56 -12.70
CA VAL A 334 -20.31 1.04 -13.63
C VAL A 334 -19.28 0.20 -12.87
N LEU A 335 -18.82 0.66 -11.72
CA LEU A 335 -17.83 -0.03 -10.89
C LEU A 335 -18.34 -1.40 -10.38
N ASN A 336 -19.65 -1.55 -10.19
CA ASN A 336 -20.31 -2.81 -9.85
C ASN A 336 -20.67 -3.67 -11.06
N GLY A 337 -20.18 -3.35 -12.26
CA GLY A 337 -20.34 -4.16 -13.47
C GLY A 337 -21.63 -3.92 -14.25
N LYS A 338 -22.32 -2.80 -14.01
CA LYS A 338 -23.59 -2.44 -14.69
C LYS A 338 -24.71 -3.45 -14.44
N ASP A 339 -24.68 -4.12 -13.30
CA ASP A 339 -25.66 -5.16 -12.94
C ASP A 339 -26.32 -4.86 -11.59
N ASN A 340 -27.59 -4.47 -11.66
CA ASN A 340 -28.40 -4.19 -10.48
C ASN A 340 -28.91 -5.46 -9.76
N SER A 341 -28.79 -6.65 -10.38
CA SER A 341 -29.21 -7.92 -9.77
C SER A 341 -28.23 -8.42 -8.71
N LEU A 342 -27.01 -7.86 -8.67
CA LEU A 342 -25.92 -8.26 -7.79
C LEU A 342 -25.71 -7.31 -6.59
N VAL A 343 -26.75 -6.63 -6.12
CA VAL A 343 -26.65 -5.69 -4.97
C VAL A 343 -25.98 -6.32 -3.75
N SER A 344 -26.23 -7.60 -3.47
CA SER A 344 -25.58 -8.34 -2.38
C SER A 344 -24.06 -8.58 -2.58
N GLN A 345 -23.56 -8.38 -3.80
CA GLN A 345 -22.15 -8.52 -4.16
C GLN A 345 -21.50 -7.16 -4.49
N ALA A 346 -22.27 -6.07 -4.39
CA ALA A 346 -21.75 -4.73 -4.63
C ALA A 346 -20.56 -4.45 -3.70
N LYS A 347 -19.54 -3.79 -4.24
CA LYS A 347 -18.37 -3.31 -3.50
C LYS A 347 -18.36 -1.80 -3.39
N TRP A 348 -19.08 -1.11 -4.28
CA TRP A 348 -19.15 0.33 -4.34
C TRP A 348 -20.56 0.80 -4.04
N PHE A 349 -20.68 1.70 -3.07
CA PHE A 349 -21.92 2.27 -2.57
C PHE A 349 -21.86 3.78 -2.69
N GLN A 350 -23.01 4.44 -2.73
CA GLN A 350 -23.08 5.90 -2.79
C GLN A 350 -24.42 6.37 -2.26
N ASN A 351 -24.38 7.23 -1.23
CA ASN A 351 -25.57 7.91 -0.78
C ASN A 351 -25.94 9.01 -1.77
N LEU A 352 -27.18 9.04 -2.26
CA LEU A 352 -27.68 10.01 -3.24
C LEU A 352 -28.75 10.94 -2.67
N GLU A 353 -29.17 10.74 -1.43
CA GLU A 353 -30.26 11.47 -0.78
C GLU A 353 -29.73 12.53 0.21
N GLU A 354 -29.94 12.34 1.50
CA GLU A 354 -29.47 13.27 2.52
C GLU A 354 -27.95 13.23 2.64
N ASN A 355 -27.25 14.37 2.42
CA ASN A 355 -25.80 14.49 2.39
C ASN A 355 -25.15 13.56 1.33
N PRO A 356 -25.43 13.80 0.03
CA PRO A 356 -24.97 12.90 -1.02
C PRO A 356 -23.44 12.84 -1.12
N ASP A 357 -22.95 11.63 -1.36
CA ASP A 357 -21.53 11.38 -1.60
C ASP A 357 -21.11 11.95 -2.95
N ALA A 358 -19.99 12.66 -3.00
CA ALA A 358 -19.40 13.13 -4.25
C ALA A 358 -18.79 11.97 -5.08
N TYR A 359 -18.45 10.87 -4.44
CA TYR A 359 -17.78 9.71 -5.03
C TYR A 359 -18.28 8.40 -4.43
N PRO A 360 -18.17 7.27 -5.19
CA PRO A 360 -18.43 5.95 -4.64
C PRO A 360 -17.47 5.59 -3.51
N VAL A 361 -17.99 4.94 -2.49
CA VAL A 361 -17.24 4.44 -1.33
C VAL A 361 -17.43 2.92 -1.19
N MET A 362 -16.55 2.26 -0.45
CA MET A 362 -16.65 0.81 -0.18
C MET A 362 -17.39 0.51 1.14
N ASP A 363 -17.98 1.50 1.75
CA ASP A 363 -18.74 1.35 2.98
C ASP A 363 -20.21 1.09 2.66
N GLY A 364 -20.69 -0.12 2.96
CA GLY A 364 -22.07 -0.55 2.71
C GLY A 364 -23.15 0.21 3.50
N THR A 365 -22.77 1.10 4.41
CA THR A 365 -23.72 1.99 5.11
C THR A 365 -24.16 3.18 4.25
N HIS A 366 -23.53 3.39 3.07
CA HIS A 366 -23.82 4.48 2.14
C HIS A 366 -24.71 4.04 0.96
N GLY A 367 -25.41 2.93 1.03
CA GLY A 367 -26.25 2.40 -0.05
C GLY A 367 -27.71 2.45 0.21
#